data_c0df971cb59e1d96085cda361b8bb12d
#
_entry.id   c0df971cb59e1d96085cda361b8bb12d
#
_cell.length_a   1.000
_cell.length_b   1.000
_cell.length_c   1.000
_cell.angle_alpha   90.00
_cell.angle_beta   90.00
_cell.angle_gamma   90.00
#
_symmetry.space_group_name_H-M   'P 1'
#
loop_
_entity.id
_entity.type
_entity.pdbx_description
1 polymer ?
#
loop_
_entity_poly.entity_id
_entity_poly.type
_entity_poly.pdbx_seq_one_letter_code
_entity_poly.pdbx_strand_id
1 'polypeptide(L)'
;MNTDFLDIVGDRIKLQKELVFYSLFLMVFENFVSHWKETTRSFFSNGFAIDDQTGEQIDFVKRIVVDGKIRYIKDKEKENDYNNKVFHRVKKNGKNNPKLSLFKWMADSQFIDAEDYGILDKCYSKRNDYAHSIAKCLSHYVSQEEKELLKSLIAISEKAAKNWILEVELPTSPPEKLTAFVDEEGNYNPPEDVISGTRIFHSLVLNNLKDIFDE
;
A
#
# COMPACT_ATOMS: atom_id res chain seq x y z
N MET A 1 38.34 -2.77 3.18
CA MET A 1 37.17 -2.77 4.09
C MET A 1 36.63 -1.35 4.05
N ASN A 2 35.34 -1.15 3.85
CA ASN A 2 34.76 0.20 3.72
C ASN A 2 34.84 0.89 5.10
N THR A 3 35.38 2.11 5.16
CA THR A 3 35.53 2.90 6.39
C THR A 3 34.18 3.18 7.04
N ASP A 4 33.14 3.46 6.26
CA ASP A 4 31.79 3.72 6.77
C ASP A 4 31.18 2.51 7.46
N PHE A 5 31.40 1.29 6.91
CA PHE A 5 30.94 0.07 7.56
C PHE A 5 31.51 -0.11 8.97
N LEU A 6 32.83 0.10 9.13
CA LEU A 6 33.46 -0.01 10.44
C LEU A 6 33.02 1.08 11.40
N ASP A 7 32.81 2.30 10.90
CA ASP A 7 32.35 3.43 11.70
C ASP A 7 30.90 3.22 12.17
N ILE A 8 30.01 2.74 11.28
CA ILE A 8 28.62 2.45 11.64
C ILE A 8 28.52 1.28 12.63
N VAL A 9 29.16 0.16 12.33
CA VAL A 9 29.05 -1.07 13.14
C VAL A 9 29.81 -0.96 14.46
N GLY A 10 30.89 -0.18 14.49
CA GLY A 10 31.66 0.09 15.69
C GLY A 10 31.02 1.07 16.68
N ASP A 11 30.04 1.85 16.23
CA ASP A 11 29.28 2.81 17.06
C ASP A 11 27.82 2.35 17.21
N ARG A 12 27.46 2.02 18.44
CA ARG A 12 26.09 1.52 18.76
C ARG A 12 25.00 2.50 18.36
N ILE A 13 25.22 3.80 18.54
CA ILE A 13 24.21 4.83 18.25
C ILE A 13 24.02 4.94 16.72
N LYS A 14 25.11 5.01 15.97
CA LYS A 14 25.08 5.06 14.50
C LYS A 14 24.39 3.82 13.94
N LEU A 15 24.79 2.63 14.37
CA LEU A 15 24.17 1.38 13.93
C LEU A 15 22.67 1.37 14.23
N GLN A 16 22.27 1.84 15.41
CA GLN A 16 20.85 1.89 15.78
C GLN A 16 20.06 2.85 14.87
N LYS A 17 20.59 4.04 14.55
CA LYS A 17 19.97 5.01 13.64
C LYS A 17 19.73 4.39 12.26
N GLU A 18 20.73 3.73 11.70
CA GLU A 18 20.65 3.09 10.38
C GLU A 18 19.60 1.96 10.36
N LEU A 19 19.65 1.08 11.36
CA LEU A 19 18.71 -0.05 11.46
C LEU A 19 17.27 0.41 11.66
N VAL A 20 17.04 1.46 12.44
CA VAL A 20 15.71 2.05 12.62
C VAL A 20 15.18 2.60 11.28
N PHE A 21 16.00 3.33 10.52
CA PHE A 21 15.59 3.82 9.22
C PHE A 21 15.16 2.69 8.27
N TYR A 22 16.00 1.64 8.12
CA TYR A 22 15.68 0.51 7.25
C TYR A 22 14.39 -0.20 7.70
N SER A 23 14.20 -0.34 9.01
CA SER A 23 12.99 -0.94 9.58
C SER A 23 11.74 -0.10 9.30
N LEU A 24 11.82 1.21 9.46
CA LEU A 24 10.73 2.15 9.16
C LEU A 24 10.38 2.11 7.67
N PHE A 25 11.38 2.13 6.79
CA PHE A 25 11.17 2.04 5.35
C PHE A 25 10.44 0.75 4.97
N LEU A 26 10.92 -0.40 5.46
CA LEU A 26 10.28 -1.69 5.22
C LEU A 26 8.84 -1.72 5.72
N MET A 27 8.60 -1.21 6.93
CA MET A 27 7.28 -1.19 7.54
C MET A 27 6.29 -0.32 6.74
N VAL A 28 6.69 0.88 6.33
CA VAL A 28 5.84 1.77 5.52
C VAL A 28 5.55 1.14 4.17
N PHE A 29 6.57 0.59 3.50
CA PHE A 29 6.40 -0.04 2.19
C PHE A 29 5.48 -1.27 2.24
N GLU A 30 5.69 -2.18 3.18
CA GLU A 30 4.87 -3.39 3.28
C GLU A 30 3.43 -3.05 3.72
N ASN A 31 3.27 -2.07 4.62
CA ASN A 31 1.94 -1.59 5.00
C ASN A 31 1.19 -0.99 3.80
N PHE A 32 1.85 -0.15 3.00
CA PHE A 32 1.28 0.39 1.76
C PHE A 32 0.83 -0.72 0.80
N VAL A 33 1.72 -1.69 0.53
CA VAL A 33 1.41 -2.81 -0.39
C VAL A 33 0.27 -3.67 0.15
N SER A 34 0.29 -4.01 1.45
CA SER A 34 -0.74 -4.84 2.08
C SER A 34 -2.10 -4.15 2.06
N HIS A 35 -2.14 -2.88 2.48
CA HIS A 35 -3.37 -2.08 2.45
C HIS A 35 -4.01 -2.05 1.06
N TRP A 36 -3.24 -1.74 0.03
CA TRP A 36 -3.78 -1.66 -1.34
C TRP A 36 -4.16 -3.02 -1.91
N LYS A 37 -3.46 -4.08 -1.54
CA LYS A 37 -3.83 -5.44 -1.90
C LYS A 37 -5.18 -5.82 -1.30
N GLU A 38 -5.41 -5.51 -0.04
CA GLU A 38 -6.66 -5.79 0.67
C GLU A 38 -7.81 -4.92 0.15
N THR A 39 -7.58 -3.62 -0.03
CA THR A 39 -8.55 -2.67 -0.57
C THR A 39 -9.03 -3.08 -1.97
N THR A 40 -8.10 -3.36 -2.89
CA THR A 40 -8.46 -3.80 -4.25
C THR A 40 -9.16 -5.15 -4.24
N ARG A 41 -8.71 -6.10 -3.40
CA ARG A 41 -9.35 -7.39 -3.26
C ARG A 41 -10.79 -7.26 -2.77
N SER A 42 -11.01 -6.48 -1.73
CA SER A 42 -12.35 -6.20 -1.19
C SER A 42 -13.27 -5.58 -2.24
N PHE A 43 -12.79 -4.57 -2.97
CA PHE A 43 -13.53 -3.90 -4.02
C PHE A 43 -13.95 -4.85 -5.16
N PHE A 44 -13.00 -5.63 -5.69
CA PHE A 44 -13.28 -6.54 -6.80
C PHE A 44 -14.07 -7.79 -6.39
N SER A 45 -14.03 -8.20 -5.12
CA SER A 45 -14.77 -9.37 -4.64
C SER A 45 -16.27 -9.10 -4.57
N ASN A 46 -16.72 -7.85 -4.39
CA ASN A 46 -18.11 -7.44 -4.16
C ASN A 46 -18.75 -8.19 -2.98
N GLY A 47 -17.97 -8.47 -1.94
CA GLY A 47 -18.42 -9.16 -0.74
C GLY A 47 -17.67 -10.46 -0.48
N PHE A 48 -18.00 -11.07 0.63
CA PHE A 48 -17.41 -12.33 1.09
C PHE A 48 -18.49 -13.25 1.66
N ALA A 49 -18.15 -14.53 1.83
CA ALA A 49 -18.92 -15.47 2.63
C ALA A 49 -17.99 -16.13 3.65
N ILE A 50 -18.58 -16.68 4.71
CA ILE A 50 -17.85 -17.54 5.63
C ILE A 50 -18.12 -19.00 5.21
N ASP A 51 -17.07 -19.78 5.10
CA ASP A 51 -17.19 -21.21 4.84
C ASP A 51 -17.76 -21.90 6.08
N ASP A 52 -18.87 -22.58 5.92
CA ASP A 52 -19.61 -23.21 7.03
C ASP A 52 -18.84 -24.39 7.66
N GLN A 53 -17.85 -24.94 6.97
CA GLN A 53 -17.06 -26.08 7.45
C GLN A 53 -15.75 -25.66 8.12
N THR A 54 -15.07 -24.65 7.54
CA THR A 54 -13.75 -24.21 8.01
C THR A 54 -13.81 -22.94 8.86
N GLY A 55 -14.89 -22.17 8.78
CA GLY A 55 -15.00 -20.84 9.38
C GLY A 55 -14.16 -19.77 8.68
N GLU A 56 -13.53 -20.09 7.55
CA GLU A 56 -12.67 -19.17 6.81
C GLU A 56 -13.49 -18.22 5.93
N GLN A 57 -12.98 -17.00 5.76
CA GLN A 57 -13.54 -16.05 4.83
C GLN A 57 -13.22 -16.46 3.39
N ILE A 58 -14.23 -16.54 2.55
CA ILE A 58 -14.12 -16.76 1.11
C ILE A 58 -14.44 -15.45 0.40
N ASP A 59 -13.45 -14.88 -0.30
CA ASP A 59 -13.65 -13.77 -1.22
C ASP A 59 -13.99 -14.30 -2.63
N PHE A 60 -14.49 -13.41 -3.50
CA PHE A 60 -14.92 -13.77 -4.86
C PHE A 60 -15.95 -14.90 -4.87
N VAL A 61 -17.04 -14.70 -4.15
CA VAL A 61 -18.10 -15.70 -4.03
C VAL A 61 -19.12 -15.59 -5.16
N LYS A 62 -19.69 -16.73 -5.55
CA LYS A 62 -20.95 -16.81 -6.31
C LYS A 62 -21.99 -17.62 -5.55
N ARG A 63 -23.21 -17.15 -5.67
CA ARG A 63 -24.38 -17.81 -5.10
C ARG A 63 -24.81 -18.96 -6.02
N ILE A 64 -25.01 -20.15 -5.45
CA ILE A 64 -25.60 -21.29 -6.13
C ILE A 64 -26.79 -21.81 -5.32
N VAL A 65 -27.68 -22.55 -5.95
CA VAL A 65 -28.80 -23.25 -5.27
C VAL A 65 -28.57 -24.75 -5.46
N VAL A 66 -28.44 -25.45 -4.35
CA VAL A 66 -28.27 -26.92 -4.32
C VAL A 66 -29.32 -27.48 -3.37
N ASP A 67 -30.14 -28.40 -3.86
CA ASP A 67 -31.27 -29.01 -3.11
C ASP A 67 -32.21 -27.98 -2.45
N GLY A 68 -32.50 -26.90 -3.17
CA GLY A 68 -33.36 -25.81 -2.69
C GLY A 68 -32.69 -24.89 -1.63
N LYS A 69 -31.42 -25.13 -1.26
CA LYS A 69 -30.67 -24.32 -0.31
C LYS A 69 -29.68 -23.43 -1.03
N ILE A 70 -29.54 -22.22 -0.55
CA ILE A 70 -28.52 -21.27 -1.02
C ILE A 70 -27.16 -21.69 -0.43
N ARG A 71 -26.16 -21.78 -1.30
CA ARG A 71 -24.76 -21.94 -0.93
C ARG A 71 -23.90 -20.90 -1.61
N TYR A 72 -22.84 -20.48 -0.95
CA TYR A 72 -21.82 -19.62 -1.51
C TYR A 72 -20.57 -20.44 -1.79
N ILE A 73 -20.07 -20.36 -2.99
CA ILE A 73 -18.84 -21.04 -3.41
C ILE A 73 -17.88 -20.05 -4.03
N LYS A 74 -16.59 -20.38 -4.01
CA LYS A 74 -15.55 -19.54 -4.61
C LYS A 74 -15.73 -19.40 -6.12
N ASP A 75 -15.76 -18.18 -6.62
CA ASP A 75 -15.79 -17.84 -8.04
C ASP A 75 -14.37 -17.70 -8.57
N LYS A 76 -13.81 -18.80 -9.06
CA LYS A 76 -12.43 -18.84 -9.60
C LYS A 76 -12.25 -17.98 -10.85
N GLU A 77 -13.29 -17.83 -11.67
CA GLU A 77 -13.24 -17.02 -12.89
C GLU A 77 -13.07 -15.54 -12.52
N LYS A 78 -13.88 -15.06 -11.58
CA LYS A 78 -13.82 -13.70 -11.07
C LYS A 78 -12.50 -13.41 -10.35
N GLU A 79 -11.98 -14.36 -9.57
CA GLU A 79 -10.66 -14.23 -8.94
C GLU A 79 -9.53 -14.17 -9.98
N ASN A 80 -9.59 -14.99 -11.03
CA ASN A 80 -8.61 -14.94 -12.11
C ASN A 80 -8.64 -13.62 -12.87
N ASP A 81 -9.84 -13.09 -13.14
CA ASP A 81 -10.04 -11.78 -13.74
C ASP A 81 -9.41 -10.67 -12.91
N TYR A 82 -9.64 -10.68 -11.60
CA TYR A 82 -9.01 -9.75 -10.66
C TYR A 82 -7.47 -9.86 -10.71
N ASN A 83 -6.93 -11.07 -10.62
CA ASN A 83 -5.49 -11.29 -10.67
C ASN A 83 -4.87 -10.78 -11.98
N ASN A 84 -5.53 -11.01 -13.11
CA ASN A 84 -5.08 -10.50 -14.41
C ASN A 84 -5.15 -8.97 -14.48
N LYS A 85 -6.20 -8.37 -13.96
CA LYS A 85 -6.40 -6.91 -13.96
C LYS A 85 -5.43 -6.18 -13.03
N VAL A 86 -5.08 -6.77 -11.88
CA VAL A 86 -4.30 -6.08 -10.83
C VAL A 86 -2.88 -6.61 -10.71
N PHE A 87 -2.66 -7.93 -10.67
CA PHE A 87 -1.36 -8.50 -10.30
C PHE A 87 -0.53 -9.09 -11.44
N HIS A 88 -1.09 -9.24 -12.63
CA HIS A 88 -0.38 -9.86 -13.76
C HIS A 88 -0.03 -8.89 -14.89
N ARG A 89 0.08 -7.60 -14.59
CA ARG A 89 0.33 -6.53 -15.58
C ARG A 89 1.81 -6.34 -15.93
N VAL A 90 2.68 -6.55 -14.94
CA VAL A 90 4.12 -6.31 -15.08
C VAL A 90 4.88 -7.62 -14.88
N LYS A 91 5.79 -7.91 -15.81
CA LYS A 91 6.73 -9.04 -15.69
C LYS A 91 8.15 -8.51 -15.44
N LYS A 92 8.86 -9.14 -14.50
CA LYS A 92 10.28 -8.92 -14.26
C LYS A 92 11.00 -10.27 -14.37
N ASN A 93 12.02 -10.37 -15.21
CA ASN A 93 12.73 -11.62 -15.48
C ASN A 93 11.79 -12.77 -15.93
N GLY A 94 10.81 -12.48 -16.78
CA GLY A 94 9.84 -13.45 -17.31
C GLY A 94 8.74 -13.89 -16.34
N LYS A 95 8.80 -13.49 -15.07
CA LYS A 95 7.81 -13.82 -14.03
C LYS A 95 6.93 -12.62 -13.69
N ASN A 96 5.67 -12.86 -13.38
CA ASN A 96 4.78 -11.81 -12.88
C ASN A 96 5.36 -11.18 -11.61
N ASN A 97 5.32 -9.85 -11.56
CA ASN A 97 5.68 -9.08 -10.38
C ASN A 97 4.42 -8.43 -9.78
N PRO A 98 3.80 -9.06 -8.76
CA PRO A 98 2.53 -8.58 -8.22
C PRO A 98 2.58 -7.15 -7.65
N LYS A 99 3.70 -6.77 -6.99
CA LYS A 99 3.85 -5.44 -6.40
C LYS A 99 3.91 -4.35 -7.49
N LEU A 100 4.77 -4.52 -8.48
CA LEU A 100 4.86 -3.57 -9.61
C LEU A 100 3.57 -3.57 -10.45
N SER A 101 2.89 -4.70 -10.57
CA SER A 101 1.59 -4.78 -11.25
C SER A 101 0.52 -3.99 -10.51
N LEU A 102 0.48 -4.07 -9.18
CA LEU A 102 -0.41 -3.27 -8.34
C LEU A 102 -0.17 -1.77 -8.55
N PHE A 103 1.10 -1.32 -8.49
CA PHE A 103 1.45 0.08 -8.73
C PHE A 103 1.07 0.55 -10.13
N LYS A 104 1.28 -0.31 -11.14
CA LYS A 104 0.86 -0.03 -12.52
C LYS A 104 -0.66 0.10 -12.62
N TRP A 105 -1.40 -0.79 -11.95
CA TRP A 105 -2.86 -0.69 -11.89
C TRP A 105 -3.31 0.63 -11.24
N MET A 106 -2.69 1.03 -10.13
CA MET A 106 -3.00 2.30 -9.45
C MET A 106 -2.76 3.51 -10.36
N ALA A 107 -1.67 3.51 -11.12
CA ALA A 107 -1.36 4.57 -12.08
C ALA A 107 -2.35 4.60 -13.25
N ASP A 108 -2.69 3.45 -13.83
CA ASP A 108 -3.66 3.35 -14.92
C ASP A 108 -5.09 3.71 -14.49
N SER A 109 -5.39 3.54 -13.20
CA SER A 109 -6.66 3.91 -12.57
C SER A 109 -6.65 5.34 -11.98
N GLN A 110 -5.57 6.10 -12.19
CA GLN A 110 -5.39 7.50 -11.78
C GLN A 110 -5.39 7.75 -10.27
N PHE A 111 -5.22 6.73 -9.43
CA PHE A 111 -5.03 6.92 -7.99
C PHE A 111 -3.66 7.53 -7.67
N ILE A 112 -2.68 7.29 -8.54
CA ILE A 112 -1.35 7.89 -8.55
C ILE A 112 -1.00 8.29 -9.98
N ASP A 113 0.00 9.13 -10.17
CA ASP A 113 0.47 9.50 -11.51
C ASP A 113 1.70 8.67 -11.97
N ALA A 114 2.22 9.00 -13.16
CA ALA A 114 3.36 8.29 -13.74
C ALA A 114 4.68 8.55 -12.97
N GLU A 115 4.83 9.73 -12.37
CA GLU A 115 5.99 10.06 -11.54
C GLU A 115 5.97 9.26 -10.24
N ASP A 116 4.80 9.19 -9.58
CA ASP A 116 4.58 8.37 -8.40
C ASP A 116 4.92 6.90 -8.65
N TYR A 117 4.48 6.36 -9.81
CA TYR A 117 4.83 4.99 -10.20
C TYR A 117 6.35 4.80 -10.29
N GLY A 118 7.07 5.76 -10.88
CA GLY A 118 8.54 5.73 -10.94
C GLY A 118 9.20 5.74 -9.56
N ILE A 119 8.65 6.53 -8.63
CA ILE A 119 9.11 6.56 -7.22
C ILE A 119 8.84 5.22 -6.53
N LEU A 120 7.66 4.64 -6.70
CA LEU A 120 7.31 3.34 -6.12
C LEU A 120 8.18 2.20 -6.65
N ASP A 121 8.62 2.23 -7.92
CA ASP A 121 9.58 1.24 -8.46
C ASP A 121 10.95 1.38 -7.78
N LYS A 122 11.42 2.61 -7.54
CA LYS A 122 12.62 2.88 -6.74
C LYS A 122 12.46 2.37 -5.30
N CYS A 123 11.32 2.65 -4.66
CA CYS A 123 11.00 2.14 -3.32
C CYS A 123 11.03 0.60 -3.28
N TYR A 124 10.46 -0.06 -4.29
CA TYR A 124 10.50 -1.51 -4.41
C TYR A 124 11.93 -2.06 -4.52
N SER A 125 12.79 -1.40 -5.26
CA SER A 125 14.20 -1.78 -5.40
C SER A 125 14.95 -1.62 -4.06
N LYS A 126 14.81 -0.48 -3.39
CA LYS A 126 15.41 -0.22 -2.07
C LYS A 126 14.88 -1.16 -0.99
N ARG A 127 13.58 -1.45 -1.00
CA ARG A 127 12.97 -2.44 -0.11
C ARG A 127 13.65 -3.80 -0.23
N ASN A 128 13.94 -4.24 -1.45
CA ASN A 128 14.61 -5.51 -1.67
C ASN A 128 16.06 -5.50 -1.16
N ASP A 129 16.78 -4.39 -1.35
CA ASP A 129 18.14 -4.22 -0.80
C ASP A 129 18.10 -4.31 0.73
N TYR A 130 17.21 -3.59 1.41
CA TYR A 130 17.09 -3.59 2.88
C TYR A 130 16.65 -4.96 3.43
N ALA A 131 15.75 -5.66 2.74
CA ALA A 131 15.27 -6.97 3.20
C ALA A 131 16.27 -8.12 2.99
N HIS A 132 17.14 -8.02 1.98
CA HIS A 132 18.00 -9.15 1.58
C HIS A 132 19.49 -8.89 1.69
N SER A 133 19.92 -7.66 1.89
CA SER A 133 21.32 -7.25 1.82
C SER A 133 21.70 -6.21 2.87
N ILE A 134 21.20 -6.37 4.11
CA ILE A 134 21.40 -5.38 5.19
C ILE A 134 22.87 -5.07 5.44
N ALA A 135 23.75 -6.06 5.37
CA ALA A 135 25.18 -5.85 5.51
C ALA A 135 25.78 -4.94 4.42
N LYS A 136 25.21 -5.00 3.20
CA LYS A 136 25.57 -4.08 2.12
C LYS A 136 24.99 -2.69 2.38
N CYS A 137 23.80 -2.59 2.91
CA CYS A 137 23.20 -1.31 3.27
C CYS A 137 24.01 -0.59 4.35
N LEU A 138 24.50 -1.30 5.37
CA LEU A 138 25.38 -0.76 6.41
C LEU A 138 26.79 -0.37 5.91
N SER A 139 27.12 -0.57 4.63
CA SER A 139 28.39 -0.12 4.05
C SER A 139 28.45 1.39 3.76
N HIS A 140 27.36 2.11 3.93
CA HIS A 140 27.26 3.56 3.79
C HIS A 140 26.16 4.09 4.75
N TYR A 141 26.26 5.36 5.09
CA TYR A 141 25.19 6.04 5.84
C TYR A 141 23.96 6.22 4.99
N VAL A 142 22.78 6.24 5.65
CA VAL A 142 21.51 6.60 4.99
C VAL A 142 21.68 7.99 4.35
N SER A 143 21.53 8.02 3.05
CA SER A 143 21.67 9.24 2.25
C SER A 143 20.41 10.13 2.34
N GLN A 144 20.58 11.41 2.01
CA GLN A 144 19.43 12.31 1.90
C GLN A 144 18.42 11.83 0.84
N GLU A 145 18.91 11.24 -0.26
CA GLU A 145 18.02 10.67 -1.30
C GLU A 145 17.14 9.54 -0.73
N GLU A 146 17.67 8.69 0.13
CA GLU A 146 16.91 7.60 0.76
C GLU A 146 15.87 8.13 1.75
N LYS A 147 16.19 9.20 2.49
CA LYS A 147 15.23 9.88 3.37
C LYS A 147 14.09 10.52 2.58
N GLU A 148 14.42 11.23 1.48
CA GLU A 148 13.40 11.82 0.60
C GLU A 148 12.55 10.75 -0.09
N LEU A 149 13.12 9.59 -0.43
CA LEU A 149 12.38 8.48 -1.00
C LEU A 149 11.34 7.93 0.00
N LEU A 150 11.67 7.83 1.28
CA LEU A 150 10.71 7.42 2.33
C LEU A 150 9.59 8.47 2.51
N LYS A 151 9.94 9.76 2.52
CA LYS A 151 8.95 10.86 2.58
C LYS A 151 8.00 10.83 1.38
N SER A 152 8.56 10.60 0.19
CA SER A 152 7.77 10.46 -1.04
C SER A 152 6.83 9.26 -1.01
N LEU A 153 7.28 8.12 -0.49
CA LEU A 153 6.43 6.94 -0.31
C LEU A 153 5.23 7.23 0.61
N ILE A 154 5.45 7.97 1.70
CA ILE A 154 4.39 8.41 2.62
C ILE A 154 3.42 9.34 1.89
N ALA A 155 3.91 10.35 1.19
CA ALA A 155 3.08 11.30 0.44
C ALA A 155 2.23 10.60 -0.65
N ILE A 156 2.82 9.65 -1.38
CA ILE A 156 2.10 8.84 -2.38
C ILE A 156 1.02 7.98 -1.71
N SER A 157 1.31 7.41 -0.55
CA SER A 157 0.32 6.63 0.20
C SER A 157 -0.89 7.47 0.60
N GLU A 158 -0.68 8.69 1.08
CA GLU A 158 -1.76 9.61 1.43
C GLU A 158 -2.54 10.10 0.20
N LYS A 159 -1.84 10.46 -0.88
CA LYS A 159 -2.45 10.86 -2.16
C LYS A 159 -3.34 9.76 -2.72
N ALA A 160 -2.83 8.54 -2.78
CA ALA A 160 -3.56 7.40 -3.31
C ALA A 160 -4.81 7.08 -2.47
N ALA A 161 -4.69 7.11 -1.13
CA ALA A 161 -5.82 6.90 -0.23
C ALA A 161 -6.89 8.00 -0.38
N LYS A 162 -6.48 9.27 -0.50
CA LYS A 162 -7.39 10.39 -0.77
C LYS A 162 -8.15 10.17 -2.09
N ASN A 163 -7.43 9.88 -3.17
CA ASN A 163 -8.05 9.67 -4.49
C ASN A 163 -9.00 8.47 -4.47
N TRP A 164 -8.66 7.38 -3.77
CA TRP A 164 -9.56 6.24 -3.59
C TRP A 164 -10.87 6.62 -2.89
N ILE A 165 -10.80 7.38 -1.80
CA ILE A 165 -11.98 7.82 -1.07
C ILE A 165 -12.85 8.68 -1.98
N LEU A 166 -12.27 9.66 -2.70
CA LEU A 166 -12.99 10.60 -3.55
C LEU A 166 -13.61 9.91 -4.78
N GLU A 167 -12.88 9.00 -5.42
CA GLU A 167 -13.29 8.44 -6.73
C GLU A 167 -14.06 7.12 -6.59
N VAL A 168 -13.93 6.42 -5.45
CA VAL A 168 -14.53 5.09 -5.27
C VAL A 168 -15.46 5.05 -4.07
N GLU A 169 -14.98 5.35 -2.87
CA GLU A 169 -15.78 5.14 -1.66
C GLU A 169 -16.96 6.10 -1.59
N LEU A 170 -16.75 7.37 -1.82
CA LEU A 170 -17.81 8.36 -1.74
C LEU A 170 -18.89 8.17 -2.83
N PRO A 171 -18.55 8.00 -4.12
CA PRO A 171 -19.56 7.76 -5.16
C PRO A 171 -20.33 6.45 -4.99
N THR A 172 -19.76 5.46 -4.31
CA THR A 172 -20.42 4.17 -4.05
C THR A 172 -21.11 4.09 -2.69
N SER A 173 -20.96 5.14 -1.86
CA SER A 173 -21.61 5.19 -0.55
C SER A 173 -23.11 5.46 -0.68
N PRO A 174 -23.93 4.88 0.22
CA PRO A 174 -25.36 5.19 0.26
C PRO A 174 -25.62 6.68 0.50
N PRO A 175 -26.64 7.30 -0.15
CA PRO A 175 -26.95 8.71 -0.03
C PRO A 175 -27.05 9.21 1.41
N GLU A 176 -27.56 8.37 2.31
CA GLU A 176 -27.70 8.71 3.73
C GLU A 176 -26.37 8.99 4.44
N LYS A 177 -25.27 8.41 3.94
CA LYS A 177 -23.93 8.66 4.46
C LYS A 177 -23.29 9.91 3.84
N LEU A 178 -23.81 10.38 2.72
CA LEU A 178 -23.28 11.52 1.98
C LEU A 178 -23.94 12.85 2.36
N THR A 179 -25.01 12.84 3.16
CA THR A 179 -25.76 14.04 3.57
C THR A 179 -24.90 15.09 4.26
N ALA A 180 -23.82 14.69 4.93
CA ALA A 180 -22.85 15.60 5.53
C ALA A 180 -21.98 16.37 4.51
N PHE A 181 -22.00 15.95 3.25
CA PHE A 181 -21.18 16.51 2.17
C PHE A 181 -21.99 17.11 1.04
N VAL A 182 -23.32 17.26 1.23
CA VAL A 182 -24.23 17.86 0.26
C VAL A 182 -24.60 19.25 0.79
N ASP A 183 -24.44 20.26 -0.04
CA ASP A 183 -24.85 21.64 0.29
C ASP A 183 -26.40 21.79 0.25
N GLU A 184 -26.88 22.99 0.62
CA GLU A 184 -28.33 23.30 0.63
C GLU A 184 -28.95 23.21 -0.78
N GLU A 185 -28.15 23.31 -1.83
CA GLU A 185 -28.57 23.22 -3.23
C GLU A 185 -28.52 21.79 -3.79
N GLY A 186 -28.05 20.82 -2.97
CA GLY A 186 -27.95 19.42 -3.35
C GLY A 186 -26.67 19.05 -4.12
N ASN A 187 -25.68 19.95 -4.18
CA ASN A 187 -24.40 19.66 -4.79
C ASN A 187 -23.49 18.90 -3.82
N TYR A 188 -22.79 17.92 -4.36
CA TYR A 188 -21.84 17.14 -3.59
C TYR A 188 -20.49 17.88 -3.46
N ASN A 189 -20.15 18.30 -2.25
CA ASN A 189 -18.90 18.96 -1.91
C ASN A 189 -18.11 18.08 -0.93
N PRO A 190 -17.25 17.17 -1.44
CA PRO A 190 -16.41 16.35 -0.57
C PRO A 190 -15.45 17.28 0.21
N PRO A 191 -15.17 16.98 1.49
CA PRO A 191 -14.25 17.78 2.28
C PRO A 191 -12.87 17.78 1.62
N GLU A 192 -12.27 18.96 1.49
CA GLU A 192 -10.91 19.10 0.99
C GLU A 192 -9.89 18.32 1.82
N ASP A 193 -10.20 18.09 3.09
CA ASP A 193 -9.38 17.41 4.08
C ASP A 193 -9.86 15.97 4.36
N VAL A 194 -10.01 15.14 3.33
CA VAL A 194 -10.18 13.71 3.55
C VAL A 194 -8.90 13.14 4.15
N ILE A 195 -8.99 12.78 5.44
CA ILE A 195 -7.87 12.22 6.19
C ILE A 195 -7.94 10.69 6.11
N SER A 196 -6.93 10.06 5.51
CA SER A 196 -6.82 8.61 5.54
C SER A 196 -6.46 8.11 6.95
N GLY A 197 -7.00 6.96 7.36
CA GLY A 197 -6.67 6.35 8.66
C GLY A 197 -5.17 6.02 8.82
N THR A 198 -4.41 5.99 7.72
CA THR A 198 -2.96 5.78 7.73
C THR A 198 -2.17 7.02 8.14
N ARG A 199 -2.78 8.21 8.17
CA ARG A 199 -2.09 9.48 8.48
C ARG A 199 -1.47 9.50 9.88
N ILE A 200 -2.12 8.90 10.87
CA ILE A 200 -1.56 8.83 12.24
C ILE A 200 -0.25 8.04 12.23
N PHE A 201 -0.24 6.87 11.56
CA PHE A 201 0.95 6.05 11.41
C PHE A 201 2.07 6.79 10.67
N HIS A 202 1.75 7.47 9.56
CA HIS A 202 2.71 8.27 8.81
C HIS A 202 3.30 9.42 9.62
N SER A 203 2.49 10.11 10.42
CA SER A 203 2.95 11.17 11.32
C SER A 203 3.92 10.65 12.37
N LEU A 204 3.66 9.47 12.94
CA LEU A 204 4.58 8.82 13.88
C LEU A 204 5.92 8.47 13.22
N VAL A 205 5.90 7.93 11.98
CA VAL A 205 7.12 7.63 11.23
C VAL A 205 7.92 8.90 10.96
N LEU A 206 7.28 9.97 10.48
CA LEU A 206 7.94 11.24 10.19
C LEU A 206 8.54 11.89 11.43
N ASN A 207 7.86 11.83 12.60
CA ASN A 207 8.39 12.32 13.86
C ASN A 207 9.62 11.52 14.28
N ASN A 208 9.58 10.19 14.24
CA ASN A 208 10.75 9.37 14.54
C ASN A 208 11.94 9.66 13.60
N LEU A 209 11.69 9.97 12.33
CA LEU A 209 12.76 10.36 11.40
C LEU A 209 13.41 11.68 11.80
N LYS A 210 12.62 12.68 12.24
CA LYS A 210 13.17 13.94 12.75
C LYS A 210 14.02 13.70 13.99
N ASP A 211 13.51 12.99 14.97
CA ASP A 211 14.21 12.72 16.24
C ASP A 211 15.53 11.94 16.02
N ILE A 212 15.63 11.17 14.95
CA ILE A 212 16.83 10.34 14.66
C ILE A 212 17.86 11.08 13.80
N PHE A 213 17.43 11.94 12.87
CA PHE A 213 18.30 12.49 11.85
C PHE A 213 18.44 14.03 11.83
N ASP A 214 17.57 14.76 12.53
CA ASP A 214 17.55 16.22 12.54
C ASP A 214 18.19 16.83 13.82
N GLU A 215 19.11 16.12 14.46
CA GLU A 215 19.99 16.66 15.51
C GLU A 215 21.01 17.64 14.97
#